data_6be5960f6abaac3aaf46a6fb91c5ca42
#
_entry.id   6be5960f6abaac3aaf46a6fb91c5ca42
#
_cell.length_a   1.000
_cell.length_b   1.000
_cell.length_c   1.000
_cell.angle_alpha   90.00
_cell.angle_beta   90.00
_cell.angle_gamma   90.00
#
_symmetry.space_group_name_H-M   'P 1'
#
loop_
_entity.id
_entity.type
_entity.pdbx_description
1 polymer ?
#
loop_
_entity_poly.entity_id
_entity_poly.type
_entity_poly.pdbx_seq_one_letter_code
_entity_poly.pdbx_strand_id
1 'polypeptide(L)'
;EYLTVFDGEDGHAINTIYYMPNRNTGYGGDAPGTFQWEPKSRSGDNGDNGNRGERYLACVAYLAGMDKNPSAVMCRGYYTRSYLWAVDFDGKHLSTRWLHASLSSSHWTLADGTGKRVNEAKHLKATAYGQGAHSIAVADVDDDGCDEITYGSAAIDHDGSLLYSTGLGHGDAQHLADLDPARPGL
;
A
#
# COMPACT_ATOMS: atom_id res chain seq x y z
N GLU A 1 -8.70 12.64 7.65
CA GLU A 1 -7.28 12.33 7.50
C GLU A 1 -6.81 12.87 6.16
N TYR A 2 -5.59 13.40 6.13
CA TYR A 2 -5.03 14.09 4.96
C TYR A 2 -3.58 13.69 4.75
N LEU A 3 -3.14 13.76 3.51
CA LEU A 3 -1.73 13.75 3.10
C LEU A 3 -1.38 15.15 2.60
N THR A 4 -0.31 15.73 3.13
CA THR A 4 0.16 17.05 2.74
C THR A 4 1.63 16.96 2.33
N VAL A 5 1.96 17.53 1.19
CA VAL A 5 3.35 17.78 0.79
C VAL A 5 3.74 19.20 1.17
N PHE A 6 4.91 19.32 1.78
CA PHE A 6 5.47 20.59 2.23
C PHE A 6 6.72 20.94 1.42
N ASP A 7 6.97 22.22 1.25
CA ASP A 7 8.25 22.69 0.73
C ASP A 7 9.37 22.39 1.73
N GLY A 8 10.48 21.83 1.23
CA GLY A 8 11.60 21.45 2.07
C GLY A 8 12.49 22.61 2.52
N GLU A 9 12.34 23.79 1.90
CA GLU A 9 13.15 24.96 2.25
C GLU A 9 12.53 25.77 3.39
N ASP A 10 11.23 26.02 3.32
CA ASP A 10 10.55 26.92 4.26
C ASP A 10 9.37 26.27 5.01
N GLY A 11 8.98 25.04 4.65
CA GLY A 11 7.95 24.26 5.32
C GLY A 11 6.52 24.69 5.02
N HIS A 12 6.28 25.53 4.00
CA HIS A 12 4.91 25.82 3.61
C HIS A 12 4.21 24.60 2.95
N ALA A 13 2.91 24.47 3.13
CA ALA A 13 2.13 23.42 2.50
C ALA A 13 1.93 23.72 1.01
N ILE A 14 2.37 22.83 0.13
CA ILE A 14 2.22 22.96 -1.32
C ILE A 14 0.86 22.43 -1.76
N ASN A 15 0.51 21.20 -1.32
CA ASN A 15 -0.75 20.56 -1.70
C ASN A 15 -1.21 19.61 -0.61
N THR A 16 -2.52 19.48 -0.47
CA THR A 16 -3.17 18.58 0.51
C THR A 16 -4.31 17.84 -0.16
N ILE A 17 -4.35 16.53 0.03
CA ILE A 17 -5.42 15.65 -0.44
C ILE A 17 -5.94 14.78 0.70
N TYR A 18 -7.13 14.20 0.55
CA TYR A 18 -7.62 13.19 1.49
C TYR A 18 -6.72 11.97 1.47
N TYR A 19 -6.39 11.45 2.65
CA TYR A 19 -5.70 10.17 2.79
C TYR A 19 -6.60 9.03 2.28
N MET A 20 -6.02 8.05 1.60
CA MET A 20 -6.79 6.95 1.00
C MET A 20 -6.33 5.59 1.54
N PRO A 21 -7.23 4.75 2.08
CA PRO A 21 -8.63 5.03 2.35
C PRO A 21 -8.80 5.93 3.59
N ASN A 22 -9.79 6.79 3.56
CA ASN A 22 -10.10 7.73 4.63
C ASN A 22 -11.29 7.22 5.44
N ARG A 23 -11.29 7.41 6.76
CA ARG A 23 -12.39 7.01 7.63
C ARG A 23 -13.72 7.65 7.27
N ASN A 24 -13.69 8.88 6.78
CA ASN A 24 -14.90 9.64 6.49
C ASN A 24 -15.36 9.51 5.03
N THR A 25 -14.42 9.35 4.10
CA THR A 25 -14.70 9.39 2.66
C THR A 25 -14.41 8.06 1.95
N GLY A 26 -13.83 7.08 2.65
CA GLY A 26 -13.46 5.79 2.07
C GLY A 26 -12.36 5.93 1.01
N TYR A 27 -12.66 5.47 -0.20
CA TYR A 27 -11.67 5.37 -1.29
C TYR A 27 -11.58 6.62 -2.16
N GLY A 28 -12.16 7.72 -1.76
CA GLY A 28 -12.02 8.97 -2.49
C GLY A 28 -13.28 9.80 -2.54
N GLY A 29 -13.11 11.00 -3.02
CA GLY A 29 -14.15 12.00 -3.11
C GLY A 29 -14.40 12.73 -1.80
N ASP A 30 -15.15 13.79 -1.92
CA ASP A 30 -15.49 14.68 -0.80
C ASP A 30 -16.75 14.25 -0.05
N ALA A 31 -17.38 13.15 -0.51
CA ALA A 31 -18.58 12.64 0.15
C ALA A 31 -18.23 11.84 1.40
N PRO A 32 -18.93 12.06 2.51
CA PRO A 32 -18.81 11.18 3.68
C PRO A 32 -19.06 9.73 3.26
N GLY A 33 -18.02 8.91 3.39
CA GLY A 33 -18.11 7.50 3.03
C GLY A 33 -18.84 6.69 4.09
N THR A 34 -19.52 5.65 3.66
CA THR A 34 -20.00 4.58 4.54
C THR A 34 -18.92 3.53 4.76
N PHE A 35 -17.67 3.88 4.48
CA PHE A 35 -16.55 2.97 4.59
C PHE A 35 -16.38 2.51 6.03
N GLN A 36 -16.68 1.26 6.27
CA GLN A 36 -16.38 0.64 7.56
C GLN A 36 -14.94 0.16 7.53
N TRP A 37 -14.05 1.01 7.97
CA TRP A 37 -12.64 0.73 8.16
C TRP A 37 -12.43 -0.47 9.11
N GLU A 38 -13.20 -0.51 10.17
CA GLU A 38 -13.18 -1.55 11.17
C GLU A 38 -14.50 -2.32 11.11
N PRO A 39 -14.54 -3.51 10.50
CA PRO A 39 -15.67 -4.38 10.72
C PRO A 39 -15.77 -4.67 12.21
N LYS A 40 -16.97 -4.66 12.74
CA LYS A 40 -17.20 -5.05 14.13
C LYS A 40 -16.50 -6.38 14.37
N SER A 41 -15.55 -6.40 15.29
CA SER A 41 -14.82 -7.58 15.69
C SER A 41 -15.80 -8.72 15.95
N ARG A 42 -15.58 -9.85 15.32
CA ARG A 42 -16.12 -11.09 15.85
C ARG A 42 -15.44 -11.36 17.17
N SER A 43 -16.22 -11.71 18.19
CA SER A 43 -15.71 -12.09 19.49
C SER A 43 -14.54 -13.07 19.35
N GLY A 44 -13.35 -12.66 19.80
CA GLY A 44 -12.13 -13.45 19.73
C GLY A 44 -11.20 -13.15 18.56
N ASP A 45 -11.60 -12.34 17.60
CA ASP A 45 -10.72 -11.89 16.51
C ASP A 45 -10.13 -10.52 16.87
N ASN A 46 -8.83 -10.48 17.16
CA ASN A 46 -8.09 -9.25 17.42
C ASN A 46 -7.81 -8.45 16.12
N GLY A 47 -8.51 -8.81 15.04
CA GLY A 47 -8.07 -8.51 13.70
C GLY A 47 -8.06 -7.06 13.30
N ASP A 48 -9.22 -6.49 13.04
CA ASP A 48 -9.32 -5.23 12.28
C ASP A 48 -9.62 -4.01 13.14
N ASN A 49 -9.59 -4.12 14.46
CA ASN A 49 -10.01 -3.03 15.34
C ASN A 49 -8.88 -2.06 15.70
N GLY A 50 -9.18 -0.77 15.62
CA GLY A 50 -8.41 0.33 16.17
C GLY A 50 -6.92 0.25 15.90
N ASN A 51 -6.19 -0.14 16.89
CA ASN A 51 -4.72 -0.26 16.83
C ASN A 51 -4.19 -1.09 15.65
N ARG A 52 -4.87 -2.13 15.20
CA ARG A 52 -4.38 -2.96 14.09
C ARG A 52 -4.70 -2.38 12.72
N GLY A 53 -5.85 -1.76 12.56
CA GLY A 53 -6.21 -1.02 11.35
C GLY A 53 -5.50 0.33 11.22
N GLU A 54 -4.94 0.88 12.31
CA GLU A 54 -4.28 2.17 12.37
C GLU A 54 -2.75 2.05 12.44
N ARG A 55 -2.19 1.07 11.80
CA ARG A 55 -0.74 0.92 11.63
C ARG A 55 -0.33 1.47 10.28
N TYR A 56 0.61 2.39 10.31
CA TYR A 56 1.09 3.13 9.14
C TYR A 56 2.56 2.84 8.90
N LEU A 57 2.89 2.58 7.64
CA LEU A 57 4.24 2.53 7.12
C LEU A 57 4.28 3.39 5.86
N ALA A 58 5.45 3.84 5.45
CA ALA A 58 5.62 4.58 4.22
C ALA A 58 6.99 4.27 3.60
N CYS A 59 7.06 4.36 2.29
CA CYS A 59 8.29 4.29 1.53
C CYS A 59 8.23 5.23 0.32
N VAL A 60 9.35 5.33 -0.36
CA VAL A 60 9.47 5.97 -1.68
C VAL A 60 9.93 4.91 -2.65
N ALA A 61 9.28 4.81 -3.81
CA ALA A 61 9.51 3.77 -4.80
C ALA A 61 9.47 4.33 -6.22
N TYR A 62 10.33 3.82 -7.09
CA TYR A 62 10.38 4.16 -8.51
C TYR A 62 9.42 3.28 -9.32
N LEU A 63 8.11 3.46 -9.07
CA LEU A 63 7.03 2.66 -9.68
C LEU A 63 6.84 2.85 -11.19
N ALA A 64 7.60 3.74 -11.81
CA ALA A 64 7.58 3.98 -13.24
C ALA A 64 8.97 3.89 -13.87
N GLY A 65 9.91 3.30 -13.12
CA GLY A 65 11.31 3.20 -13.48
C GLY A 65 12.17 4.35 -12.94
N MET A 66 13.45 4.08 -12.77
CA MET A 66 14.44 4.99 -12.14
C MET A 66 14.69 6.29 -12.92
N ASP A 67 14.23 6.40 -14.16
CA ASP A 67 14.30 7.62 -14.98
C ASP A 67 13.11 8.57 -14.76
N LYS A 68 12.17 8.21 -13.91
CA LYS A 68 10.97 8.98 -13.54
C LYS A 68 11.04 9.46 -12.09
N ASN A 69 10.16 10.40 -11.75
CA ASN A 69 9.99 10.79 -10.36
C ASN A 69 9.45 9.61 -9.55
N PRO A 70 9.99 9.38 -8.34
CA PRO A 70 9.45 8.33 -7.48
C PRO A 70 8.07 8.70 -6.94
N SER A 71 7.33 7.67 -6.57
CA SER A 71 6.05 7.79 -5.87
C SER A 71 6.23 7.63 -4.37
N ALA A 72 5.41 8.29 -3.57
CA ALA A 72 5.26 7.98 -2.16
C ALA A 72 4.24 6.84 -2.01
N VAL A 73 4.59 5.80 -1.25
CA VAL A 73 3.67 4.69 -0.97
C VAL A 73 3.35 4.66 0.51
N MET A 74 2.06 4.81 0.82
CA MET A 74 1.54 4.82 2.18
C MET A 74 0.86 3.48 2.47
N CYS A 75 1.34 2.76 3.47
CA CYS A 75 0.70 1.54 3.94
C CYS A 75 -0.18 1.86 5.15
N ARG A 76 -1.39 1.33 5.18
CA ARG A 76 -2.30 1.40 6.33
C ARG A 76 -2.87 0.02 6.64
N GLY A 77 -2.64 -0.44 7.88
CA GLY A 77 -2.94 -1.79 8.33
C GLY A 77 -1.96 -2.82 7.76
N TYR A 78 -1.58 -3.79 8.54
CA TYR A 78 -0.71 -4.90 8.10
C TYR A 78 -0.86 -6.18 8.93
N TYR A 79 -1.63 -6.15 10.00
CA TYR A 79 -1.95 -7.35 10.80
C TYR A 79 -3.10 -8.16 10.20
N THR A 80 -4.01 -7.47 9.48
CA THR A 80 -5.22 -8.06 8.89
C THR A 80 -5.44 -7.44 7.53
N ARG A 81 -6.43 -6.57 7.34
CA ARG A 81 -6.59 -5.80 6.12
C ARG A 81 -5.38 -4.91 5.89
N SER A 82 -4.99 -4.80 4.66
CA SER A 82 -3.87 -3.96 4.26
C SER A 82 -4.24 -3.12 3.06
N TYR A 83 -3.86 -1.86 3.12
CA TYR A 83 -4.02 -0.93 2.03
C TYR A 83 -2.66 -0.29 1.76
N LEU A 84 -2.24 -0.35 0.51
CA LEU A 84 -1.07 0.37 0.02
C LEU A 84 -1.55 1.40 -0.98
N TRP A 85 -1.21 2.64 -0.75
CA TRP A 85 -1.65 3.77 -1.56
C TRP A 85 -0.44 4.48 -2.15
N ALA A 86 -0.27 4.39 -3.46
CA ALA A 86 0.78 5.08 -4.20
C ALA A 86 0.30 6.45 -4.66
N VAL A 87 1.14 7.45 -4.43
CA VAL A 87 0.85 8.85 -4.70
C VAL A 87 2.00 9.47 -5.46
N ASP A 88 1.69 10.08 -6.60
CA ASP A 88 2.62 10.87 -7.40
C ASP A 88 2.55 12.35 -7.01
N PHE A 89 3.68 13.04 -7.22
CA PHE A 89 3.78 14.48 -7.06
C PHE A 89 4.42 15.11 -8.29
N ASP A 90 3.72 16.03 -8.94
CA ASP A 90 4.16 16.70 -10.17
C ASP A 90 4.93 18.01 -9.92
N GLY A 91 5.24 18.31 -8.65
CA GLY A 91 5.84 19.56 -8.20
C GLY A 91 4.82 20.58 -7.70
N LYS A 92 3.51 20.32 -7.88
CA LYS A 92 2.41 21.18 -7.42
C LYS A 92 1.25 20.42 -6.81
N HIS A 93 0.92 19.26 -7.38
CA HIS A 93 -0.25 18.49 -7.00
C HIS A 93 0.12 17.05 -6.67
N LEU A 94 -0.51 16.54 -5.62
CA LEU A 94 -0.53 15.12 -5.30
C LEU A 94 -1.65 14.45 -6.11
N SER A 95 -1.38 13.28 -6.67
CA SER A 95 -2.37 12.48 -7.36
C SER A 95 -2.23 11.01 -7.02
N THR A 96 -3.34 10.30 -6.89
CA THR A 96 -3.31 8.86 -6.68
C THR A 96 -2.81 8.16 -7.94
N ARG A 97 -1.75 7.37 -7.80
CA ARG A 97 -1.31 6.44 -8.85
C ARG A 97 -2.17 5.17 -8.80
N TRP A 98 -2.25 4.54 -7.65
CA TRP A 98 -3.10 3.38 -7.40
C TRP A 98 -3.34 3.19 -5.88
N LEU A 99 -4.37 2.42 -5.55
CA LEU A 99 -4.62 1.92 -4.20
C LEU A 99 -4.84 0.40 -4.27
N HIS A 100 -3.92 -0.36 -3.68
CA HIS A 100 -4.10 -1.80 -3.45
C HIS A 100 -4.86 -2.05 -2.15
N ALA A 101 -5.82 -2.96 -2.19
CA ALA A 101 -6.55 -3.43 -1.02
C ALA A 101 -6.47 -4.95 -0.92
N SER A 102 -6.01 -5.44 0.20
CA SER A 102 -6.01 -6.87 0.55
C SER A 102 -6.97 -7.14 1.68
N LEU A 103 -7.95 -7.98 1.40
CA LEU A 103 -8.96 -8.48 2.32
C LEU A 103 -8.72 -9.97 2.58
N SER A 104 -9.43 -10.55 3.53
CA SER A 104 -9.21 -11.94 3.96
C SER A 104 -9.32 -13.00 2.85
N SER A 105 -10.06 -12.73 1.78
CA SER A 105 -10.29 -13.69 0.69
C SER A 105 -10.32 -13.04 -0.69
N SER A 106 -9.92 -11.79 -0.77
CA SER A 106 -9.92 -11.04 -2.03
C SER A 106 -8.91 -9.91 -1.99
N HIS A 107 -8.44 -9.51 -3.15
CA HIS A 107 -7.71 -8.27 -3.33
C HIS A 107 -8.19 -7.54 -4.59
N TRP A 108 -7.89 -6.28 -4.68
CA TRP A 108 -8.17 -5.45 -5.84
C TRP A 108 -7.29 -4.19 -5.82
N THR A 109 -7.16 -3.57 -6.97
CA THR A 109 -6.46 -2.30 -7.12
C THR A 109 -7.43 -1.26 -7.68
N LEU A 110 -7.47 -0.06 -7.09
CA LEU A 110 -8.07 1.11 -7.73
C LEU A 110 -7.00 1.78 -8.57
N ALA A 111 -7.19 1.81 -9.88
CA ALA A 111 -6.33 2.56 -10.77
C ALA A 111 -6.65 4.06 -10.66
N ASP A 112 -5.63 4.89 -10.66
CA ASP A 112 -5.69 6.36 -10.78
C ASP A 112 -6.69 7.10 -9.87
N GLY A 113 -7.12 6.48 -8.78
CA GLY A 113 -8.08 7.08 -7.85
C GLY A 113 -9.52 7.26 -8.38
N THR A 114 -9.85 6.72 -9.56
CA THR A 114 -11.17 6.91 -10.18
C THR A 114 -12.27 6.03 -9.58
N GLY A 115 -11.93 5.15 -8.68
CA GLY A 115 -12.86 4.19 -8.09
C GLY A 115 -13.12 2.94 -8.96
N LYS A 116 -12.52 2.86 -10.13
CA LYS A 116 -12.55 1.64 -10.95
C LYS A 116 -11.61 0.61 -10.37
N ARG A 117 -12.14 -0.56 -10.01
CA ARG A 117 -11.33 -1.70 -9.58
C ARG A 117 -10.75 -2.43 -10.77
N VAL A 118 -9.45 -2.70 -10.69
CA VAL A 118 -8.71 -3.57 -11.60
C VAL A 118 -8.00 -4.65 -10.78
N ASN A 119 -7.42 -5.65 -11.43
CA ASN A 119 -6.69 -6.74 -10.76
C ASN A 119 -7.51 -7.38 -9.61
N GLU A 120 -8.84 -7.41 -9.76
CA GLU A 120 -9.72 -7.95 -8.73
C GLU A 120 -9.69 -9.47 -8.79
N ALA A 121 -9.30 -10.09 -7.69
CA ALA A 121 -9.38 -11.52 -7.51
C ALA A 121 -10.16 -11.86 -6.24
N LYS A 122 -11.05 -12.83 -6.34
CA LYS A 122 -11.96 -13.29 -5.28
C LYS A 122 -11.71 -14.75 -4.97
N HIS A 123 -11.99 -15.12 -3.73
CA HIS A 123 -11.87 -16.49 -3.25
C HIS A 123 -10.46 -17.08 -3.36
N LEU A 124 -9.44 -16.24 -3.27
CA LEU A 124 -8.06 -16.69 -3.28
C LEU A 124 -7.67 -17.34 -1.94
N LYS A 125 -6.81 -18.34 -2.03
CA LYS A 125 -6.15 -18.91 -0.85
C LYS A 125 -5.05 -18.00 -0.32
N ALA A 126 -4.49 -17.15 -1.18
CA ALA A 126 -3.43 -16.21 -0.85
C ALA A 126 -3.85 -14.78 -1.20
N THR A 127 -3.77 -13.91 -0.23
CA THR A 127 -3.89 -12.45 -0.34
C THR A 127 -2.78 -11.85 0.50
N ALA A 128 -2.60 -10.54 0.47
CA ALA A 128 -1.67 -9.87 1.39
C ALA A 128 -2.30 -9.63 2.78
N TYR A 129 -3.52 -10.09 3.03
CA TYR A 129 -4.19 -10.00 4.34
C TYR A 129 -3.37 -10.71 5.42
N GLY A 130 -3.04 -9.99 6.49
CA GLY A 130 -2.30 -10.52 7.60
C GLY A 130 -0.84 -10.89 7.31
N GLN A 131 -0.29 -10.43 6.19
CA GLN A 131 1.07 -10.77 5.77
C GLN A 131 2.09 -9.66 6.07
N GLY A 132 1.64 -8.49 6.49
CA GLY A 132 2.53 -7.34 6.73
C GLY A 132 3.47 -7.53 7.90
N ALA A 133 4.63 -6.86 7.87
CA ALA A 133 5.58 -6.74 8.97
C ALA A 133 5.58 -5.32 9.55
N HIS A 134 6.41 -5.07 10.57
CA HIS A 134 6.60 -3.74 11.14
C HIS A 134 7.54 -2.87 10.30
N SER A 135 8.01 -3.37 9.18
CA SER A 135 8.82 -2.66 8.20
C SER A 135 8.31 -2.87 6.79
N ILE A 136 8.71 -2.00 5.90
CA ILE A 136 8.43 -2.04 4.46
C ILE A 136 9.77 -1.89 3.73
N ALA A 137 9.95 -2.61 2.64
CA ALA A 137 11.14 -2.51 1.82
C ALA A 137 10.77 -2.37 0.35
N VAL A 138 11.67 -1.83 -0.43
CA VAL A 138 11.48 -1.47 -1.83
C VAL A 138 12.68 -1.95 -2.63
N ALA A 139 12.43 -2.63 -3.72
CA ALA A 139 13.41 -2.96 -4.75
C ALA A 139 12.70 -3.47 -6.01
N ASP A 140 13.41 -3.44 -7.13
CA ASP A 140 13.06 -4.16 -8.35
C ASP A 140 13.35 -5.66 -8.12
N VAL A 141 12.33 -6.43 -7.72
CA VAL A 141 12.51 -7.83 -7.29
C VAL A 141 12.31 -8.83 -8.44
N ASP A 142 11.81 -8.39 -9.59
CA ASP A 142 11.55 -9.23 -10.74
C ASP A 142 12.29 -8.78 -12.01
N ASP A 143 13.19 -7.79 -11.89
CA ASP A 143 14.04 -7.25 -12.96
C ASP A 143 13.24 -6.60 -14.12
N ASP A 144 12.11 -5.98 -13.83
CA ASP A 144 11.31 -5.28 -14.84
C ASP A 144 11.68 -3.79 -15.01
N GLY A 145 12.53 -3.28 -14.12
CA GLY A 145 13.03 -1.91 -14.09
C GLY A 145 12.18 -0.95 -13.27
N CYS A 146 11.17 -1.45 -12.56
CA CYS A 146 10.36 -0.71 -11.59
C CYS A 146 10.54 -1.32 -10.20
N ASP A 147 10.23 -0.53 -9.17
CA ASP A 147 10.30 -1.04 -7.81
C ASP A 147 8.99 -1.73 -7.39
N GLU A 148 9.12 -2.84 -6.68
CA GLU A 148 8.04 -3.50 -5.92
C GLU A 148 8.09 -3.10 -4.46
N ILE A 149 6.96 -3.29 -3.80
CA ILE A 149 6.79 -3.03 -2.38
C ILE A 149 6.68 -4.35 -1.62
N THR A 150 7.72 -4.72 -0.91
CA THR A 150 7.68 -5.86 0.02
C THR A 150 7.32 -5.35 1.41
N TYR A 151 6.31 -5.95 2.05
CA TYR A 151 5.86 -5.50 3.37
C TYR A 151 5.56 -6.67 4.31
N GLY A 152 6.50 -7.57 4.40
CA GLY A 152 6.42 -8.79 5.17
C GLY A 152 6.38 -10.01 4.28
N SER A 153 5.35 -10.84 4.47
CA SER A 153 5.20 -12.10 3.72
C SER A 153 4.47 -11.93 2.39
N ALA A 154 4.40 -10.71 1.85
CA ALA A 154 3.79 -10.40 0.56
C ALA A 154 4.55 -9.27 -0.16
N ALA A 155 4.43 -9.23 -1.48
CA ALA A 155 4.89 -8.12 -2.30
C ALA A 155 3.79 -7.62 -3.22
N ILE A 156 3.76 -6.32 -3.41
CA ILE A 156 2.87 -5.59 -4.31
C ILE A 156 3.71 -5.03 -5.44
N ASP A 157 3.30 -5.34 -6.63
CA ASP A 157 3.90 -4.94 -7.87
C ASP A 157 3.80 -3.42 -8.12
N HIS A 158 4.65 -2.88 -8.98
CA HIS A 158 4.72 -1.47 -9.34
C HIS A 158 3.37 -0.90 -9.85
N ASP A 159 2.49 -1.73 -10.41
CA ASP A 159 1.14 -1.38 -10.88
C ASP A 159 0.06 -1.50 -9.80
N GLY A 160 0.43 -1.88 -8.57
CA GLY A 160 -0.46 -2.10 -7.45
C GLY A 160 -1.12 -3.47 -7.42
N SER A 161 -0.77 -4.40 -8.31
CA SER A 161 -1.23 -5.78 -8.24
C SER A 161 -0.49 -6.57 -7.16
N LEU A 162 -1.06 -7.70 -6.73
CA LEU A 162 -0.37 -8.60 -5.82
C LEU A 162 0.63 -9.45 -6.62
N LEU A 163 1.93 -9.23 -6.40
CA LEU A 163 2.96 -10.02 -7.03
C LEU A 163 3.02 -11.43 -6.43
N TYR A 164 3.17 -11.51 -5.11
CA TYR A 164 3.08 -12.78 -4.39
C TYR A 164 2.63 -12.61 -2.94
N SER A 165 2.23 -13.74 -2.34
CA SER A 165 1.99 -13.89 -0.90
C SER A 165 2.46 -15.27 -0.48
N THR A 166 3.30 -15.33 0.53
CA THR A 166 3.84 -16.60 1.05
C THR A 166 2.85 -17.36 1.93
N GLY A 167 1.88 -16.65 2.51
CA GLY A 167 0.93 -17.22 3.46
C GLY A 167 1.52 -17.50 4.84
N LEU A 168 2.74 -17.04 5.14
CA LEU A 168 3.40 -17.25 6.42
C LEU A 168 2.84 -16.38 7.55
N GLY A 169 2.07 -15.34 7.20
CA GLY A 169 1.45 -14.44 8.15
C GLY A 169 2.34 -13.27 8.55
N HIS A 170 1.89 -12.54 9.56
CA HIS A 170 2.57 -11.37 10.10
C HIS A 170 3.93 -11.73 10.68
N GLY A 171 4.93 -10.90 10.39
CA GLY A 171 6.27 -10.95 10.98
C GLY A 171 6.66 -9.62 11.62
N ASP A 172 7.53 -9.65 12.61
CA ASP A 172 7.98 -8.43 13.30
C ASP A 172 9.03 -7.65 12.50
N ALA A 173 9.85 -8.35 11.73
CA ALA A 173 10.89 -7.74 10.92
C ALA A 173 11.03 -8.44 9.57
N GLN A 174 11.48 -7.69 8.60
CA GLN A 174 11.93 -8.21 7.31
C GLN A 174 13.22 -7.52 6.89
N HIS A 175 14.03 -8.22 6.12
CA HIS A 175 15.16 -7.68 5.41
C HIS A 175 15.06 -8.11 3.95
N LEU A 176 15.26 -7.18 3.06
CA LEU A 176 15.33 -7.41 1.63
C LEU A 176 16.77 -7.17 1.18
N ALA A 177 17.36 -8.16 0.54
CA ALA A 177 18.71 -8.05 0.01
C ALA A 177 18.90 -9.10 -1.08
N ASP A 178 19.68 -8.74 -2.08
CA ASP A 178 20.19 -9.70 -3.03
C ASP A 178 21.21 -10.61 -2.33
N LEU A 179 20.86 -11.88 -2.17
CA LEU A 179 21.68 -12.88 -1.49
C LEU A 179 22.62 -13.62 -2.44
N ASP A 180 22.39 -13.54 -3.72
CA ASP A 180 23.21 -14.18 -4.76
C ASP A 180 23.25 -13.31 -6.03
N PRO A 181 24.14 -12.28 -6.06
CA PRO A 181 24.24 -11.36 -7.19
C PRO A 181 24.59 -12.01 -8.54
N ALA A 182 24.90 -13.29 -8.54
CA ALA A 182 25.11 -14.05 -9.79
C ALA A 182 23.82 -14.57 -10.41
N ARG A 183 22.68 -14.44 -9.72
CA ARG A 183 21.35 -14.81 -10.21
C ARG A 183 20.51 -13.54 -10.39
N PRO A 184 19.81 -13.40 -11.53
CA PRO A 184 18.83 -12.31 -11.68
C PRO A 184 17.73 -12.39 -10.65
N GLY A 185 17.27 -11.21 -10.19
CA GLY A 185 16.23 -11.03 -9.15
C GLY A 185 16.79 -11.04 -7.73
N LEU A 186 15.94 -10.69 -6.77
CA LEU A 186 16.25 -10.61 -5.34
C LEU A 186 15.80 -11.86 -4.58
#